data_d771a703376f848d3fc8a5317f6a54bd
#
_entry.id   d771a703376f848d3fc8a5317f6a54bd
#
_cell.length_a   1.000
_cell.length_b   1.000
_cell.length_c   1.000
_cell.angle_alpha   90.00
_cell.angle_beta   90.00
_cell.angle_gamma   90.00
#
_symmetry.space_group_name_H-M   'P 1'
#
loop_
_entity.id
_entity.type
_entity.pdbx_description
1 polymer ?
#
loop_
_entity_poly.entity_id
_entity_poly.type
_entity_poly.pdbx_seq_one_letter_code
_entity_poly.pdbx_strand_id
1 'polypeptide(L)'
;YNLASIAPLMSSDDRETRKKATMAYCDFFKKNEEKFDNNYDALVKVRDKMAKKLGYENYIELGYLRMNRFDYNEQMVENYRKQVREVIVPLATRIHQAQAKRIGVDKLECYDLNYEFKDGNPKPVGDESVLVPLALEMYTKMSKETGEFFKRMVEDDLFDLTTKLNKEMGGYCTDLFDYKVPFIFSNFNGEAGDVNVLCHEAGHALQSYLSMQTIEIPDIAFPTMESCEIHSMSMEFFAFPYLDLFFGKDGDKYKYHELSGALTFLPYGCLVDHFQHEVYKHPE
;
A
#
# COMPACT_ATOMS: atom_id res chain seq x y z
N TYR A 1 -9.00 -19.24 7.30
CA TYR A 1 -8.42 -18.09 6.61
C TYR A 1 -8.54 -16.85 7.50
N ASN A 2 -7.52 -15.99 7.48
CA ASN A 2 -7.59 -14.60 7.93
C ASN A 2 -7.76 -13.68 6.71
N LEU A 3 -7.85 -12.36 6.94
CA LEU A 3 -8.09 -11.40 5.84
C LEU A 3 -6.94 -11.34 4.82
N ALA A 4 -5.70 -11.64 5.22
CA ALA A 4 -4.57 -11.70 4.30
C ALA A 4 -4.52 -13.02 3.51
N SER A 5 -4.75 -14.16 4.18
CA SER A 5 -4.67 -15.49 3.56
C SER A 5 -5.84 -15.84 2.64
N ILE A 6 -6.92 -15.04 2.61
CA ILE A 6 -8.04 -15.21 1.67
C ILE A 6 -7.74 -14.58 0.30
N ALA A 7 -6.79 -13.65 0.20
CA ALA A 7 -6.50 -12.88 -1.02
C ALA A 7 -6.17 -13.77 -2.24
N PRO A 8 -5.40 -14.88 -2.14
CA PRO A 8 -5.19 -15.78 -3.27
C PRO A 8 -6.47 -16.42 -3.83
N LEU A 9 -7.51 -16.58 -3.03
CA LEU A 9 -8.81 -17.05 -3.50
C LEU A 9 -9.61 -15.95 -4.20
N MET A 10 -9.36 -14.68 -3.85
CA MET A 10 -9.98 -13.51 -4.49
C MET A 10 -9.35 -13.20 -5.85
N SER A 11 -8.17 -13.73 -6.16
CA SER A 11 -7.48 -13.64 -7.45
C SER A 11 -7.51 -14.96 -8.26
N SER A 12 -8.24 -15.98 -7.79
CA SER A 12 -8.35 -17.29 -8.44
C SER A 12 -8.81 -17.18 -9.91
N ASP A 13 -8.36 -18.06 -10.79
CA ASP A 13 -8.82 -18.21 -12.16
C ASP A 13 -10.29 -18.66 -12.26
N ASP A 14 -10.80 -19.41 -11.24
CA ASP A 14 -12.22 -19.77 -11.13
C ASP A 14 -13.05 -18.59 -10.60
N ARG A 15 -13.95 -18.07 -11.45
CA ARG A 15 -14.80 -16.90 -11.14
C ARG A 15 -15.72 -17.14 -9.93
N GLU A 16 -16.24 -18.33 -9.76
CA GLU A 16 -17.13 -18.65 -8.63
C GLU A 16 -16.34 -18.69 -7.30
N THR A 17 -15.10 -19.15 -7.33
CA THR A 17 -14.18 -19.09 -6.18
C THR A 17 -13.87 -17.64 -5.82
N ARG A 18 -13.53 -16.79 -6.81
CA ARG A 18 -13.31 -15.34 -6.57
C ARG A 18 -14.52 -14.69 -5.92
N LYS A 19 -15.71 -14.95 -6.47
CA LYS A 19 -16.97 -14.41 -5.94
C LYS A 19 -17.21 -14.83 -4.49
N LYS A 20 -17.09 -16.13 -4.19
CA LYS A 20 -17.28 -16.66 -2.83
C LYS A 20 -16.28 -16.07 -1.86
N ALA A 21 -15.01 -15.97 -2.23
CA ALA A 21 -13.95 -15.40 -1.40
C ALA A 21 -14.20 -13.91 -1.12
N THR A 22 -14.52 -13.13 -2.15
CA THR A 22 -14.85 -11.71 -2.01
C THR A 22 -16.08 -11.49 -1.14
N MET A 23 -17.13 -12.29 -1.35
CA MET A 23 -18.34 -12.21 -0.50
C MET A 23 -18.04 -12.56 0.95
N ALA A 24 -17.21 -13.59 1.22
CA ALA A 24 -16.81 -13.95 2.58
C ALA A 24 -15.99 -12.83 3.25
N TYR A 25 -15.11 -12.16 2.49
CA TYR A 25 -14.37 -10.99 2.95
C TYR A 25 -15.31 -9.83 3.31
N CYS A 26 -16.25 -9.49 2.43
CA CYS A 26 -17.24 -8.45 2.67
C CYS A 26 -18.17 -8.79 3.84
N ASP A 27 -18.58 -10.04 3.98
CA ASP A 27 -19.43 -10.50 5.07
C ASP A 27 -18.79 -10.33 6.46
N PHE A 28 -17.47 -10.39 6.56
CA PHE A 28 -16.76 -10.09 7.81
C PHE A 28 -17.01 -8.63 8.23
N PHE A 29 -16.86 -7.68 7.32
CA PHE A 29 -17.10 -6.26 7.61
C PHE A 29 -18.58 -6.00 7.90
N LYS A 30 -19.48 -6.56 7.08
CA LYS A 30 -20.93 -6.43 7.29
C LYS A 30 -21.39 -6.96 8.66
N LYS A 31 -20.85 -8.09 9.10
CA LYS A 31 -21.18 -8.65 10.44
C LYS A 31 -20.65 -7.81 11.60
N ASN A 32 -19.66 -6.97 11.36
CA ASN A 32 -19.05 -6.10 12.35
C ASN A 32 -19.34 -4.60 12.10
N GLU A 33 -20.24 -4.28 11.15
CA GLU A 33 -20.55 -2.92 10.69
C GLU A 33 -20.84 -1.98 11.87
N GLU A 34 -21.76 -2.34 12.76
CA GLU A 34 -22.09 -1.55 13.93
C GLU A 34 -20.88 -1.20 14.81
N LYS A 35 -19.92 -2.13 14.94
CA LYS A 35 -18.71 -1.88 15.74
C LYS A 35 -17.78 -0.92 15.05
N PHE A 36 -17.61 -1.06 13.72
CA PHE A 36 -16.78 -0.15 12.94
C PHE A 36 -17.38 1.24 12.92
N ASP A 37 -18.68 1.36 12.67
CA ASP A 37 -19.38 2.63 12.60
C ASP A 37 -19.35 3.37 13.95
N ASN A 38 -19.68 2.70 15.04
CA ASN A 38 -19.63 3.28 16.38
C ASN A 38 -18.21 3.73 16.76
N ASN A 39 -17.19 2.95 16.41
CA ASN A 39 -15.80 3.32 16.69
C ASN A 39 -15.36 4.52 15.85
N TYR A 40 -15.72 4.55 14.56
CA TYR A 40 -15.41 5.66 13.67
C TYR A 40 -16.14 6.95 14.09
N ASP A 41 -17.42 6.88 14.41
CA ASP A 41 -18.21 7.99 14.93
C ASP A 41 -17.61 8.58 16.22
N ALA A 42 -17.24 7.71 17.17
CA ALA A 42 -16.57 8.13 18.40
C ALA A 42 -15.22 8.82 18.11
N LEU A 43 -14.45 8.32 17.13
CA LEU A 43 -13.19 8.92 16.70
C LEU A 43 -13.40 10.31 16.09
N VAL A 44 -14.39 10.47 15.21
CA VAL A 44 -14.75 11.76 14.60
C VAL A 44 -15.13 12.78 15.67
N LYS A 45 -16.02 12.40 16.60
CA LYS A 45 -16.47 13.27 17.69
C LYS A 45 -15.34 13.68 18.63
N VAL A 46 -14.42 12.78 18.97
CA VAL A 46 -13.29 13.14 19.84
C VAL A 46 -12.31 14.07 19.13
N ARG A 47 -12.09 13.88 17.83
CA ARG A 47 -11.23 14.74 17.01
C ARG A 47 -11.81 16.13 16.82
N ASP A 48 -13.12 16.25 16.57
CA ASP A 48 -13.83 17.54 16.55
C ASP A 48 -13.70 18.28 17.90
N LYS A 49 -13.92 17.56 19.00
CA LYS A 49 -13.74 18.13 20.34
C LYS A 49 -12.30 18.58 20.61
N MET A 50 -11.30 17.86 20.12
CA MET A 50 -9.89 18.26 20.22
C MET A 50 -9.65 19.55 19.43
N ALA A 51 -10.11 19.62 18.19
CA ALA A 51 -9.96 20.80 17.34
C ALA A 51 -10.59 22.05 18.00
N LYS A 52 -11.83 21.96 18.45
CA LYS A 52 -12.54 23.05 19.15
C LYS A 52 -11.83 23.52 20.41
N LYS A 53 -11.28 22.59 21.22
CA LYS A 53 -10.50 22.96 22.42
C LYS A 53 -9.21 23.70 22.10
N LEU A 54 -8.63 23.49 20.92
CA LEU A 54 -7.43 24.15 20.44
C LEU A 54 -7.74 25.43 19.62
N GLY A 55 -9.02 25.81 19.48
CA GLY A 55 -9.45 27.03 18.79
C GLY A 55 -9.69 26.88 17.30
N TYR A 56 -9.69 25.67 16.76
CA TYR A 56 -10.01 25.40 15.35
C TYR A 56 -11.53 25.23 15.15
N GLU A 57 -12.01 25.59 13.97
CA GLU A 57 -13.44 25.45 13.60
C GLU A 57 -13.86 23.96 13.53
N ASN A 58 -13.00 23.13 12.95
CA ASN A 58 -13.18 21.67 12.82
C ASN A 58 -11.82 20.97 12.81
N TYR A 59 -11.81 19.64 12.60
CA TYR A 59 -10.58 18.87 12.67
C TYR A 59 -9.70 18.97 11.40
N ILE A 60 -10.14 19.54 10.29
CA ILE A 60 -9.41 19.51 9.01
C ILE A 60 -8.05 20.19 9.15
N GLU A 61 -8.01 21.46 9.61
CA GLU A 61 -6.76 22.19 9.76
C GLU A 61 -5.82 21.54 10.79
N LEU A 62 -6.35 21.16 11.95
CA LEU A 62 -5.60 20.44 12.96
C LEU A 62 -5.09 19.08 12.44
N GLY A 63 -5.89 18.39 11.62
CA GLY A 63 -5.53 17.14 10.96
C GLY A 63 -4.33 17.33 10.02
N TYR A 64 -4.32 18.39 9.22
CA TYR A 64 -3.20 18.74 8.35
C TYR A 64 -1.92 18.97 9.16
N LEU A 65 -1.99 19.78 10.21
CA LEU A 65 -0.83 20.03 11.09
C LEU A 65 -0.32 18.73 11.72
N ARG A 66 -1.20 17.84 12.17
CA ARG A 66 -0.83 16.55 12.76
C ARG A 66 -0.23 15.55 11.77
N MET A 67 -0.50 15.73 10.48
CA MET A 67 0.09 14.95 9.39
C MET A 67 1.33 15.64 8.79
N ASN A 68 1.84 16.71 9.43
CA ASN A 68 2.97 17.49 8.94
C ASN A 68 2.75 18.08 7.53
N ARG A 69 1.51 18.41 7.19
CA ARG A 69 1.11 19.05 5.92
C ARG A 69 1.18 20.56 6.09
N PHE A 70 2.38 21.14 5.90
CA PHE A 70 2.61 22.56 6.16
C PHE A 70 2.63 23.42 4.89
N ASP A 71 2.90 22.83 3.73
CA ASP A 71 3.18 23.55 2.49
C ASP A 71 1.95 23.70 1.58
N TYR A 72 0.81 23.11 1.94
CA TYR A 72 -0.42 23.15 1.18
C TYR A 72 -1.66 23.06 2.09
N ASN A 73 -2.82 23.43 1.55
CA ASN A 73 -4.08 23.53 2.28
C ASN A 73 -5.20 22.73 1.60
N GLU A 74 -6.36 22.69 2.25
CA GLU A 74 -7.57 22.01 1.77
C GLU A 74 -7.95 22.38 0.32
N GLN A 75 -7.85 23.68 -0.04
CA GLN A 75 -8.20 24.16 -1.39
C GLN A 75 -7.27 23.61 -2.47
N MET A 76 -5.97 23.52 -2.17
CA MET A 76 -5.00 22.92 -3.09
C MET A 76 -5.27 21.44 -3.30
N VAL A 77 -5.63 20.72 -2.21
CA VAL A 77 -5.99 19.29 -2.27
C VAL A 77 -7.31 19.09 -3.04
N GLU A 78 -8.29 19.98 -2.86
CA GLU A 78 -9.53 19.95 -3.66
C GLU A 78 -9.26 20.11 -5.15
N ASN A 79 -8.36 21.01 -5.53
CA ASN A 79 -7.93 21.17 -6.92
C ASN A 79 -7.25 19.91 -7.46
N TYR A 80 -6.41 19.25 -6.65
CA TYR A 80 -5.82 17.97 -7.01
C TYR A 80 -6.88 16.89 -7.24
N ARG A 81 -7.82 16.71 -6.30
CA ARG A 81 -8.94 15.77 -6.46
C ARG A 81 -9.76 16.04 -7.73
N LYS A 82 -10.00 17.32 -8.04
CA LYS A 82 -10.68 17.70 -9.29
C LYS A 82 -9.92 17.22 -10.52
N GLN A 83 -8.61 17.42 -10.58
CA GLN A 83 -7.78 16.97 -11.70
C GLN A 83 -7.77 15.44 -11.82
N VAL A 84 -7.66 14.71 -10.71
CA VAL A 84 -7.74 13.25 -10.71
C VAL A 84 -9.09 12.79 -11.27
N ARG A 85 -10.20 13.41 -10.84
CA ARG A 85 -11.54 13.09 -11.36
C ARG A 85 -11.67 13.35 -12.86
N GLU A 86 -11.13 14.45 -13.36
CA GLU A 86 -11.27 14.86 -14.76
C GLU A 86 -10.32 14.12 -15.71
N VAL A 87 -9.14 13.74 -15.24
CA VAL A 87 -8.08 13.16 -16.09
C VAL A 87 -7.86 11.67 -15.81
N ILE A 88 -7.73 11.30 -14.55
CA ILE A 88 -7.33 9.93 -14.19
C ILE A 88 -8.53 8.98 -14.16
N VAL A 89 -9.69 9.39 -13.66
CA VAL A 89 -10.89 8.53 -13.65
C VAL A 89 -11.28 8.03 -15.04
N PRO A 90 -11.29 8.84 -16.12
CA PRO A 90 -11.52 8.33 -17.46
C PRO A 90 -10.46 7.32 -17.93
N LEU A 91 -9.20 7.49 -17.50
CA LEU A 91 -8.12 6.54 -17.79
C LEU A 91 -8.32 5.23 -17.03
N ALA A 92 -8.57 5.29 -15.72
CA ALA A 92 -8.88 4.12 -14.89
C ALA A 92 -10.08 3.33 -15.44
N THR A 93 -11.12 4.03 -15.90
CA THR A 93 -12.28 3.41 -16.56
C THR A 93 -11.85 2.62 -17.81
N ARG A 94 -10.96 3.17 -18.63
CA ARG A 94 -10.44 2.47 -19.83
C ARG A 94 -9.58 1.25 -19.45
N ILE A 95 -8.80 1.34 -18.38
CA ILE A 95 -8.01 0.22 -17.83
C ILE A 95 -8.96 -0.92 -17.44
N HIS A 96 -10.01 -0.64 -16.68
CA HIS A 96 -11.01 -1.64 -16.31
C HIS A 96 -11.78 -2.22 -17.48
N GLN A 97 -12.14 -1.41 -18.49
CA GLN A 97 -12.75 -1.91 -19.72
C GLN A 97 -11.81 -2.84 -20.51
N ALA A 98 -10.52 -2.51 -20.55
CA ALA A 98 -9.51 -3.38 -21.16
C ALA A 98 -9.32 -4.68 -20.36
N GLN A 99 -9.35 -4.61 -19.02
CA GLN A 99 -9.33 -5.78 -18.15
C GLN A 99 -10.52 -6.70 -18.42
N ALA A 100 -11.76 -6.17 -18.46
CA ALA A 100 -12.96 -6.96 -18.76
C ALA A 100 -12.80 -7.75 -20.08
N LYS A 101 -12.33 -7.08 -21.14
CA LYS A 101 -12.06 -7.73 -22.44
C LYS A 101 -10.99 -8.79 -22.35
N ARG A 102 -9.89 -8.51 -21.63
CA ARG A 102 -8.74 -9.41 -21.46
C ARG A 102 -9.11 -10.70 -20.72
N ILE A 103 -9.93 -10.60 -19.67
CA ILE A 103 -10.41 -11.78 -18.91
C ILE A 103 -11.66 -12.44 -19.50
N GLY A 104 -12.27 -11.81 -20.52
CA GLY A 104 -13.41 -12.38 -21.26
C GLY A 104 -14.75 -12.27 -20.54
N VAL A 105 -15.00 -11.17 -19.82
CA VAL A 105 -16.29 -10.86 -19.19
C VAL A 105 -16.93 -9.63 -19.84
N ASP A 106 -18.26 -9.60 -19.92
CA ASP A 106 -19.00 -8.46 -20.48
C ASP A 106 -18.90 -7.23 -19.58
N LYS A 107 -18.90 -7.45 -18.26
CA LYS A 107 -18.80 -6.42 -17.23
C LYS A 107 -17.98 -6.95 -16.05
N LEU A 108 -17.04 -6.12 -15.56
CA LEU A 108 -16.36 -6.38 -14.31
C LEU A 108 -17.33 -6.22 -13.13
N GLU A 109 -17.32 -7.20 -12.25
CA GLU A 109 -17.91 -7.09 -10.93
C GLU A 109 -16.79 -6.90 -9.89
N CYS A 110 -17.13 -6.51 -8.67
CA CYS A 110 -16.12 -6.23 -7.63
C CYS A 110 -15.16 -7.41 -7.38
N TYR A 111 -15.65 -8.63 -7.53
CA TYR A 111 -14.85 -9.85 -7.39
C TYR A 111 -13.98 -10.19 -8.62
N ASP A 112 -14.06 -9.43 -9.70
CA ASP A 112 -13.19 -9.58 -10.88
C ASP A 112 -12.00 -8.62 -10.84
N LEU A 113 -12.01 -7.59 -9.98
CA LEU A 113 -11.00 -6.53 -9.97
C LEU A 113 -9.59 -7.05 -9.71
N ASN A 114 -9.44 -8.07 -8.87
CA ASN A 114 -8.15 -8.67 -8.54
C ASN A 114 -7.71 -9.77 -9.55
N TYR A 115 -8.43 -9.98 -10.64
CA TYR A 115 -8.09 -10.95 -11.68
C TYR A 115 -7.87 -10.24 -13.02
N GLU A 116 -6.62 -10.10 -13.42
CA GLU A 116 -6.27 -9.21 -14.53
C GLU A 116 -5.98 -9.93 -15.83
N PHE A 117 -5.50 -11.15 -15.79
CA PHE A 117 -5.08 -11.92 -16.96
C PHE A 117 -5.79 -13.26 -17.02
N LYS A 118 -6.31 -13.62 -18.22
CA LYS A 118 -7.05 -14.86 -18.44
C LYS A 118 -6.24 -16.14 -18.16
N ASP A 119 -4.92 -16.07 -18.32
CA ASP A 119 -3.98 -17.14 -18.08
C ASP A 119 -3.33 -17.05 -16.66
N GLY A 120 -3.93 -16.28 -15.78
CA GLY A 120 -3.51 -16.03 -14.40
C GLY A 120 -2.70 -14.77 -14.24
N ASN A 121 -2.81 -14.18 -13.05
CA ASN A 121 -1.99 -13.04 -12.64
C ASN A 121 -0.51 -13.45 -12.50
N PRO A 122 0.44 -12.50 -12.60
CA PRO A 122 1.84 -12.79 -12.30
C PRO A 122 1.96 -13.31 -10.85
N LYS A 123 2.74 -14.37 -10.68
CA LYS A 123 3.01 -14.94 -9.36
C LYS A 123 4.50 -14.98 -9.11
N PRO A 124 4.95 -14.68 -7.88
CA PRO A 124 6.35 -14.79 -7.53
C PRO A 124 6.84 -16.24 -7.65
N VAL A 125 8.14 -16.40 -7.92
CA VAL A 125 8.77 -17.72 -8.15
C VAL A 125 8.91 -18.55 -6.87
N GLY A 126 8.61 -18.00 -5.72
CA GLY A 126 8.70 -18.69 -4.44
C GLY A 126 8.15 -17.86 -3.29
N ASP A 127 8.38 -18.36 -2.09
CA ASP A 127 8.03 -17.71 -0.82
C ASP A 127 9.18 -16.81 -0.30
N GLU A 128 9.04 -16.33 0.92
CA GLU A 128 10.03 -15.49 1.62
C GLU A 128 11.46 -16.05 1.51
N SER A 129 11.64 -17.38 1.67
CA SER A 129 12.95 -18.02 1.64
C SER A 129 13.64 -17.92 0.28
N VAL A 130 12.87 -17.72 -0.79
CA VAL A 130 13.34 -17.50 -2.18
C VAL A 130 13.41 -16.01 -2.49
N LEU A 131 12.39 -15.24 -2.13
CA LEU A 131 12.27 -13.82 -2.50
C LEU A 131 13.30 -12.93 -1.83
N VAL A 132 13.63 -13.15 -0.55
CA VAL A 132 14.63 -12.36 0.17
C VAL A 132 16.04 -12.50 -0.42
N PRO A 133 16.55 -13.70 -0.72
CA PRO A 133 17.81 -13.85 -1.47
C PRO A 133 17.81 -13.19 -2.85
N LEU A 134 16.71 -13.27 -3.61
CA LEU A 134 16.58 -12.61 -4.92
C LEU A 134 16.57 -11.07 -4.78
N ALA A 135 15.94 -10.56 -3.73
CA ALA A 135 15.98 -9.13 -3.42
C ALA A 135 17.39 -8.67 -3.06
N LEU A 136 18.15 -9.46 -2.28
CA LEU A 136 19.56 -9.16 -2.01
C LEU A 136 20.39 -9.12 -3.29
N GLU A 137 20.16 -10.06 -4.23
CA GLU A 137 20.80 -10.04 -5.54
C GLU A 137 20.44 -8.76 -6.32
N MET A 138 19.16 -8.41 -6.37
CA MET A 138 18.65 -7.20 -7.03
C MET A 138 19.30 -5.94 -6.46
N TYR A 139 19.24 -5.75 -5.13
CA TYR A 139 19.78 -4.56 -4.47
C TYR A 139 21.30 -4.46 -4.61
N THR A 140 22.01 -5.59 -4.62
CA THR A 140 23.46 -5.63 -4.88
C THR A 140 23.80 -5.20 -6.31
N LYS A 141 22.95 -5.57 -7.29
CA LYS A 141 23.13 -5.15 -8.69
C LYS A 141 22.71 -3.69 -8.93
N MET A 142 21.80 -3.18 -8.12
CA MET A 142 21.26 -1.82 -8.25
C MET A 142 22.32 -0.78 -7.89
N SER A 143 22.92 -0.87 -6.71
CA SER A 143 24.06 -0.05 -6.28
C SER A 143 24.81 -0.70 -5.10
N LYS A 144 26.02 -0.20 -4.82
CA LYS A 144 26.77 -0.61 -3.63
C LYS A 144 26.01 -0.30 -2.35
N GLU A 145 25.42 0.88 -2.26
CA GLU A 145 24.71 1.38 -1.08
C GLU A 145 23.47 0.54 -0.79
N THR A 146 22.65 0.25 -1.81
CA THR A 146 21.45 -0.57 -1.65
C THR A 146 21.81 -2.03 -1.32
N GLY A 147 22.88 -2.55 -1.91
CA GLY A 147 23.36 -3.90 -1.61
C GLY A 147 23.88 -4.06 -0.19
N GLU A 148 24.72 -3.12 0.30
CA GLU A 148 25.24 -3.13 1.67
C GLU A 148 24.11 -2.97 2.70
N PHE A 149 23.15 -2.08 2.45
CA PHE A 149 21.96 -1.90 3.26
C PHE A 149 21.13 -3.18 3.35
N PHE A 150 20.71 -3.75 2.21
CA PHE A 150 19.82 -4.91 2.22
C PHE A 150 20.52 -6.17 2.76
N LYS A 151 21.81 -6.29 2.53
CA LYS A 151 22.64 -7.34 3.16
C LYS A 151 22.57 -7.24 4.69
N ARG A 152 22.67 -6.05 5.25
CA ARG A 152 22.53 -5.80 6.70
C ARG A 152 21.14 -6.24 7.21
N MET A 153 20.07 -5.92 6.47
CA MET A 153 18.72 -6.36 6.81
C MET A 153 18.61 -7.88 6.91
N VAL A 154 19.24 -8.59 5.98
CA VAL A 154 19.24 -10.08 5.94
C VAL A 154 20.10 -10.67 7.06
N GLU A 155 21.30 -10.15 7.29
CA GLU A 155 22.24 -10.69 8.29
C GLU A 155 21.74 -10.50 9.74
N ASP A 156 21.01 -9.43 9.99
CA ASP A 156 20.45 -9.12 11.32
C ASP A 156 19.01 -9.61 11.51
N ASP A 157 18.44 -10.36 10.53
CA ASP A 157 17.06 -10.90 10.57
C ASP A 157 15.98 -9.83 10.84
N LEU A 158 16.04 -8.70 10.11
CA LEU A 158 15.19 -7.53 10.32
C LEU A 158 13.87 -7.60 9.53
N PHE A 159 13.27 -8.78 9.48
CA PHE A 159 12.03 -9.05 8.75
C PHE A 159 11.07 -9.95 9.55
N ASP A 160 9.77 -9.69 9.44
CA ASP A 160 8.70 -10.66 9.71
C ASP A 160 7.68 -10.59 8.55
N LEU A 161 7.93 -11.34 7.48
CA LEU A 161 7.25 -11.18 6.20
C LEU A 161 6.04 -12.11 6.02
N THR A 162 6.14 -13.38 6.42
CA THR A 162 5.10 -14.37 6.12
C THR A 162 3.83 -14.18 6.96
N THR A 163 2.65 -14.30 6.32
CA THR A 163 1.37 -14.29 7.04
C THR A 163 1.22 -15.48 7.99
N LYS A 164 0.69 -15.23 9.19
CA LYS A 164 0.49 -16.23 10.24
C LYS A 164 -0.89 -16.07 10.88
N LEU A 165 -1.39 -17.12 11.50
CA LEU A 165 -2.62 -17.03 12.30
C LEU A 165 -2.40 -16.03 13.47
N ASN A 166 -3.39 -15.16 13.70
CA ASN A 166 -3.35 -14.09 14.71
C ASN A 166 -2.29 -12.99 14.45
N LYS A 167 -1.64 -12.96 13.30
CA LYS A 167 -0.80 -11.84 12.88
C LYS A 167 -1.68 -10.69 12.39
N GLU A 168 -1.34 -9.47 12.77
CA GLU A 168 -2.01 -8.25 12.29
C GLU A 168 -1.89 -8.15 10.77
N MET A 169 -2.95 -7.68 10.11
CA MET A 169 -2.97 -7.48 8.67
C MET A 169 -2.21 -6.20 8.29
N GLY A 170 -1.64 -6.19 7.10
CA GLY A 170 -0.92 -5.05 6.53
C GLY A 170 0.57 -5.29 6.42
N GLY A 171 1.28 -4.26 5.99
CA GLY A 171 2.73 -4.18 5.92
C GLY A 171 3.18 -2.80 6.38
N TYR A 172 4.34 -2.70 6.97
CA TYR A 172 4.97 -1.44 7.34
C TYR A 172 6.47 -1.62 7.57
N CYS A 173 7.20 -0.53 7.43
CA CYS A 173 8.55 -0.39 7.95
C CYS A 173 8.52 0.46 9.22
N THR A 174 9.30 0.09 10.22
CA THR A 174 9.49 0.87 11.44
C THR A 174 10.96 1.00 11.80
N ASP A 175 11.29 2.00 12.61
CA ASP A 175 12.65 2.32 13.03
C ASP A 175 12.96 1.78 14.41
N LEU A 176 14.07 1.10 14.54
CA LEU A 176 14.69 0.79 15.82
C LEU A 176 15.85 1.79 16.03
N PHE A 177 15.49 3.03 16.36
CA PHE A 177 16.40 4.19 16.30
C PHE A 177 17.67 4.01 17.14
N ASP A 178 17.56 3.45 18.34
CA ASP A 178 18.71 3.21 19.23
C ASP A 178 19.71 2.19 18.67
N TYR A 179 19.22 1.27 17.83
CA TYR A 179 20.02 0.27 17.12
C TYR A 179 20.45 0.72 15.72
N LYS A 180 19.91 1.85 15.25
CA LYS A 180 20.13 2.42 13.90
C LYS A 180 19.84 1.43 12.79
N VAL A 181 18.77 0.66 12.96
CA VAL A 181 18.26 -0.29 11.95
C VAL A 181 16.76 -0.16 11.77
N PRO A 182 16.24 -0.31 10.56
CA PRO A 182 14.80 -0.47 10.30
C PRO A 182 14.38 -1.93 10.49
N PHE A 183 13.08 -2.16 10.59
CA PHE A 183 12.45 -3.47 10.61
C PHE A 183 11.24 -3.49 9.68
N ILE A 184 11.09 -4.53 8.87
CA ILE A 184 9.97 -4.70 7.94
C ILE A 184 9.03 -5.78 8.44
N PHE A 185 7.76 -5.41 8.60
CA PHE A 185 6.65 -6.30 8.90
C PHE A 185 5.74 -6.43 7.68
N SER A 186 5.30 -7.62 7.31
CA SER A 186 4.39 -7.85 6.18
C SER A 186 3.55 -9.11 6.36
N ASN A 187 2.75 -9.47 5.36
CA ASN A 187 1.88 -10.64 5.34
C ASN A 187 1.95 -11.36 3.99
N PHE A 188 3.13 -11.84 3.60
CA PHE A 188 3.33 -12.58 2.37
C PHE A 188 2.38 -13.79 2.27
N ASN A 189 1.76 -13.93 1.11
CA ASN A 189 0.70 -14.91 0.86
C ASN A 189 0.79 -15.62 -0.49
N GLY A 190 1.88 -15.42 -1.25
CA GLY A 190 2.14 -16.04 -2.56
C GLY A 190 1.58 -15.27 -3.76
N GLU A 191 1.11 -14.05 -3.56
CA GLU A 191 0.62 -13.18 -4.63
C GLU A 191 1.69 -12.16 -5.07
N ALA A 192 1.47 -11.51 -6.20
CA ALA A 192 2.37 -10.49 -6.76
C ALA A 192 2.68 -9.36 -5.77
N GLY A 193 1.73 -9.05 -4.89
CA GLY A 193 1.87 -8.06 -3.83
C GLY A 193 3.02 -8.34 -2.85
N ASP A 194 3.47 -9.58 -2.71
CA ASP A 194 4.62 -9.89 -1.84
C ASP A 194 5.90 -9.20 -2.32
N VAL A 195 6.14 -9.19 -3.65
CA VAL A 195 7.29 -8.50 -4.25
C VAL A 195 7.11 -6.99 -4.22
N ASN A 196 5.88 -6.49 -4.48
CA ASN A 196 5.57 -5.06 -4.38
C ASN A 196 5.89 -4.55 -2.98
N VAL A 197 5.30 -5.17 -1.94
CA VAL A 197 5.51 -4.76 -0.53
C VAL A 197 6.98 -4.89 -0.14
N LEU A 198 7.69 -5.94 -0.56
CA LEU A 198 9.12 -6.08 -0.27
C LEU A 198 9.92 -4.91 -0.83
N CYS A 199 9.66 -4.48 -2.07
CA CYS A 199 10.34 -3.34 -2.68
C CYS A 199 9.92 -2.01 -2.02
N HIS A 200 8.64 -1.83 -1.75
CA HIS A 200 8.07 -0.64 -1.11
C HIS A 200 8.66 -0.43 0.28
N GLU A 201 8.54 -1.43 1.15
CA GLU A 201 9.03 -1.33 2.53
C GLU A 201 10.57 -1.23 2.58
N ALA A 202 11.28 -1.86 1.64
CA ALA A 202 12.72 -1.67 1.52
C ALA A 202 13.10 -0.23 1.10
N GLY A 203 12.24 0.47 0.36
CA GLY A 203 12.38 1.90 0.09
C GLY A 203 12.33 2.74 1.35
N HIS A 204 11.31 2.51 2.21
CA HIS A 204 11.22 3.13 3.53
C HIS A 204 12.43 2.77 4.40
N ALA A 205 12.78 1.50 4.44
CA ALA A 205 13.88 1.00 5.25
C ALA A 205 15.23 1.61 4.84
N LEU A 206 15.49 1.78 3.55
CA LEU A 206 16.71 2.45 3.06
C LEU A 206 16.75 3.91 3.49
N GLN A 207 15.65 4.66 3.33
CA GLN A 207 15.57 6.05 3.76
C GLN A 207 15.83 6.16 5.26
N SER A 208 15.16 5.36 6.06
CA SER A 208 15.29 5.32 7.51
C SER A 208 16.72 4.96 7.94
N TYR A 209 17.28 3.89 7.36
CA TYR A 209 18.66 3.47 7.60
C TYR A 209 19.66 4.61 7.37
N LEU A 210 19.58 5.27 6.22
CA LEU A 210 20.48 6.39 5.87
C LEU A 210 20.28 7.59 6.78
N SER A 211 19.04 7.93 7.12
CA SER A 211 18.72 9.04 8.03
C SER A 211 19.29 8.79 9.42
N MET A 212 19.10 7.59 9.98
CA MET A 212 19.61 7.24 11.32
C MET A 212 21.15 7.22 11.42
N GLN A 213 21.87 7.10 10.28
CA GLN A 213 23.34 7.22 10.31
C GLN A 213 23.82 8.67 10.47
N THR A 214 23.00 9.67 10.11
CA THR A 214 23.40 11.07 10.02
C THR A 214 22.61 11.99 10.93
N ILE A 215 21.41 11.63 11.32
CA ILE A 215 20.49 12.42 12.13
C ILE A 215 20.45 11.83 13.55
N GLU A 216 20.71 12.69 14.55
CA GLU A 216 20.72 12.30 15.96
C GLU A 216 19.36 12.45 16.65
N ILE A 217 18.45 13.25 16.05
CA ILE A 217 17.14 13.55 16.62
C ILE A 217 16.08 12.70 15.91
N PRO A 218 15.43 11.74 16.60
CA PRO A 218 14.45 10.84 15.99
C PRO A 218 13.31 11.57 15.27
N ASP A 219 12.80 12.65 15.88
CA ASP A 219 11.65 13.40 15.38
C ASP A 219 11.84 14.02 13.98
N ILE A 220 13.08 14.25 13.56
CA ILE A 220 13.41 14.81 12.25
C ILE A 220 14.05 13.78 11.30
N ALA A 221 14.26 12.56 11.74
CA ALA A 221 14.74 11.46 10.89
C ALA A 221 13.63 10.93 9.97
N PHE A 222 12.38 10.99 10.43
CA PHE A 222 11.21 10.61 9.63
C PHE A 222 10.81 11.75 8.68
N PRO A 223 10.56 11.48 7.39
CA PRO A 223 10.11 12.48 6.43
C PRO A 223 8.66 12.92 6.72
N THR A 224 8.20 13.99 6.05
CA THR A 224 6.77 14.33 6.08
C THR A 224 5.91 13.24 5.45
N MET A 225 4.63 13.17 5.81
CA MET A 225 3.71 12.13 5.31
C MET A 225 3.64 12.09 3.78
N GLU A 226 3.71 13.24 3.11
CA GLU A 226 3.72 13.33 1.64
C GLU A 226 5.04 12.89 1.01
N SER A 227 6.14 13.03 1.74
CA SER A 227 7.47 12.68 1.24
C SER A 227 7.81 11.21 1.45
N CYS A 228 7.17 10.55 2.42
CA CYS A 228 7.55 9.18 2.78
C CYS A 228 7.32 8.17 1.65
N GLU A 229 6.34 8.40 0.78
CA GLU A 229 6.05 7.51 -0.34
C GLU A 229 6.88 7.81 -1.61
N ILE A 230 7.68 8.88 -1.62
CA ILE A 230 8.56 9.18 -2.77
C ILE A 230 9.61 8.07 -2.92
N HIS A 231 10.28 7.70 -1.85
CA HIS A 231 11.34 6.69 -1.88
C HIS A 231 10.80 5.26 -1.92
N SER A 232 9.67 4.98 -1.26
CA SER A 232 9.05 3.66 -1.27
C SER A 232 8.48 3.31 -2.65
N MET A 233 7.63 4.16 -3.22
CA MET A 233 7.06 3.94 -4.56
C MET A 233 8.13 4.05 -5.67
N SER A 234 9.14 4.90 -5.53
CA SER A 234 10.26 4.93 -6.48
C SER A 234 11.04 3.63 -6.49
N MET A 235 11.21 2.99 -5.34
CA MET A 235 11.92 1.71 -5.24
C MET A 235 11.20 0.58 -5.99
N GLU A 236 9.87 0.57 -5.99
CA GLU A 236 9.07 -0.36 -6.79
C GLU A 236 9.42 -0.25 -8.29
N PHE A 237 9.57 0.98 -8.82
CA PHE A 237 9.93 1.22 -10.21
C PHE A 237 11.42 0.97 -10.49
N PHE A 238 12.32 1.24 -9.54
CA PHE A 238 13.74 0.88 -9.67
C PHE A 238 13.96 -0.63 -9.74
N ALA A 239 13.04 -1.43 -9.22
CA ALA A 239 13.05 -2.88 -9.35
C ALA A 239 12.70 -3.39 -10.78
N PHE A 240 12.09 -2.57 -11.64
CA PHE A 240 11.61 -2.98 -12.98
C PHE A 240 12.64 -3.69 -13.86
N PRO A 241 13.92 -3.29 -13.92
CA PRO A 241 14.93 -4.01 -14.69
C PRO A 241 15.24 -5.42 -14.17
N TYR A 242 14.82 -5.76 -12.97
CA TYR A 242 15.15 -6.99 -12.25
C TYR A 242 13.96 -7.92 -12.03
N LEU A 243 12.77 -7.58 -12.52
CA LEU A 243 11.54 -8.32 -12.25
C LEU A 243 11.56 -9.76 -12.76
N ASP A 244 12.37 -10.07 -13.76
CA ASP A 244 12.56 -11.43 -14.22
C ASP A 244 13.13 -12.37 -13.13
N LEU A 245 13.83 -11.82 -12.13
CA LEU A 245 14.30 -12.59 -10.97
C LEU A 245 13.11 -13.12 -10.15
N PHE A 246 12.07 -12.34 -10.02
CA PHE A 246 10.91 -12.62 -9.15
C PHE A 246 9.75 -13.28 -9.90
N PHE A 247 9.57 -13.00 -11.19
CA PHE A 247 8.41 -13.43 -11.97
C PHE A 247 8.76 -14.24 -13.21
N GLY A 248 10.05 -14.44 -13.51
CA GLY A 248 10.49 -15.13 -14.71
C GLY A 248 9.86 -14.52 -15.97
N LYS A 249 9.20 -15.34 -16.78
CA LYS A 249 8.53 -14.87 -18.01
C LYS A 249 7.36 -13.91 -17.82
N ASP A 250 6.83 -13.79 -16.61
CA ASP A 250 5.67 -12.95 -16.30
C ASP A 250 6.08 -11.55 -15.80
N GLY A 251 7.37 -11.19 -15.88
CA GLY A 251 7.89 -9.87 -15.49
C GLY A 251 7.16 -8.71 -16.16
N ASP A 252 6.84 -8.80 -17.47
CA ASP A 252 6.08 -7.76 -18.18
C ASP A 252 4.61 -7.70 -17.77
N LYS A 253 4.01 -8.83 -17.37
CA LYS A 253 2.66 -8.81 -16.76
C LYS A 253 2.67 -8.06 -15.43
N TYR A 254 3.72 -8.26 -14.62
CA TYR A 254 3.86 -7.55 -13.36
C TYR A 254 4.06 -6.04 -13.56
N LYS A 255 4.88 -5.61 -14.53
CA LYS A 255 5.01 -4.18 -14.88
C LYS A 255 3.67 -3.55 -15.24
N TYR A 256 2.86 -4.27 -16.02
CA TYR A 256 1.51 -3.81 -16.36
C TYR A 256 0.61 -3.73 -15.13
N HIS A 257 0.63 -4.75 -14.27
CA HIS A 257 -0.09 -4.81 -13.00
C HIS A 257 0.25 -3.59 -12.13
N GLU A 258 1.52 -3.34 -11.91
CA GLU A 258 2.03 -2.25 -11.10
C GLU A 258 1.63 -0.87 -11.63
N LEU A 259 1.87 -0.61 -12.92
CA LEU A 259 1.51 0.67 -13.54
C LEU A 259 0.00 0.91 -13.57
N SER A 260 -0.79 -0.11 -13.86
CA SER A 260 -2.25 0.01 -13.86
C SER A 260 -2.79 0.17 -12.44
N GLY A 261 -2.19 -0.53 -11.46
CA GLY A 261 -2.49 -0.40 -10.04
C GLY A 261 -2.27 1.03 -9.53
N ALA A 262 -1.11 1.63 -9.81
CA ALA A 262 -0.81 3.01 -9.45
C ALA A 262 -1.85 3.99 -10.01
N LEU A 263 -2.26 3.84 -11.28
CA LEU A 263 -3.25 4.71 -11.90
C LEU A 263 -4.67 4.51 -11.34
N THR A 264 -5.06 3.27 -11.04
CA THR A 264 -6.40 2.97 -10.51
C THR A 264 -6.52 3.26 -9.02
N PHE A 265 -5.41 3.33 -8.29
CA PHE A 265 -5.36 3.72 -6.88
C PHE A 265 -5.68 5.21 -6.65
N LEU A 266 -5.23 6.11 -7.55
CA LEU A 266 -5.41 7.56 -7.37
C LEU A 266 -6.86 8.00 -7.15
N PRO A 267 -7.87 7.52 -7.91
CA PRO A 267 -9.28 7.83 -7.63
C PRO A 267 -9.74 7.38 -6.25
N TYR A 268 -9.29 6.20 -5.80
CA TYR A 268 -9.64 5.67 -4.48
C TYR A 268 -9.01 6.52 -3.36
N GLY A 269 -7.72 6.84 -3.44
CA GLY A 269 -7.05 7.71 -2.48
C GLY A 269 -7.72 9.08 -2.36
N CYS A 270 -8.08 9.69 -3.51
CA CYS A 270 -8.83 10.95 -3.55
C CYS A 270 -10.23 10.83 -2.93
N LEU A 271 -10.92 9.70 -3.11
CA LEU A 271 -12.23 9.46 -2.52
C LEU A 271 -12.14 9.38 -0.98
N VAL A 272 -11.14 8.66 -0.47
CA VAL A 272 -10.90 8.55 0.98
C VAL A 272 -10.59 9.92 1.59
N ASP A 273 -9.72 10.72 0.95
CA ASP A 273 -9.40 12.07 1.40
C ASP A 273 -10.64 12.99 1.38
N HIS A 274 -11.45 12.95 0.32
CA HIS A 274 -12.70 13.73 0.22
C HIS A 274 -13.69 13.32 1.29
N PHE A 275 -13.87 12.02 1.52
CA PHE A 275 -14.74 11.52 2.58
C PHE A 275 -14.32 12.05 3.96
N GLN A 276 -13.01 12.06 4.27
CA GLN A 276 -12.51 12.62 5.53
C GLN A 276 -12.87 14.12 5.67
N HIS A 277 -12.74 14.91 4.60
CA HIS A 277 -13.12 16.30 4.62
C HIS A 277 -14.62 16.50 4.92
N GLU A 278 -15.50 15.73 4.25
CA GLU A 278 -16.95 15.84 4.47
C GLU A 278 -17.35 15.42 5.90
N VAL A 279 -16.77 14.33 6.40
CA VAL A 279 -17.05 13.88 7.77
C VAL A 279 -16.60 14.88 8.82
N TYR A 280 -15.43 15.53 8.65
CA TYR A 280 -14.97 16.53 9.62
C TYR A 280 -15.63 17.91 9.47
N LYS A 281 -16.28 18.19 8.33
CA LYS A 281 -17.18 19.35 8.19
C LYS A 281 -18.52 19.14 8.90
N HIS A 282 -18.97 17.88 8.97
CA HIS A 282 -20.26 17.47 9.51
C HIS A 282 -20.10 16.36 10.56
N PRO A 283 -19.50 16.66 11.74
CA PRO A 283 -19.12 15.66 12.75
C PRO A 283 -20.26 15.13 13.63
N GLU A 284 -21.51 15.62 13.48
CA GLU A 284 -22.72 15.24 14.23
C GLU A 284 -23.35 13.89 13.81
#